data_65539a89a3f16cb951c915c00f54b772
#
_entry.id   65539a89a3f16cb951c915c00f54b772
#
_cell.length_a   1.000
_cell.length_b   1.000
_cell.length_c   1.000
_cell.angle_alpha   90.00
_cell.angle_beta   90.00
_cell.angle_gamma   90.00
#
_symmetry.space_group_name_H-M   'P 1'
#
loop_
_entity.id
_entity.type
_entity.pdbx_description
1 polymer ?
#
loop_
_entity_poly.entity_id
_entity_poly.type
_entity_poly.pdbx_seq_one_letter_code
_entity_poly.pdbx_strand_id
1 'polypeptide(L)'
;MSSFQALATAIAAQVGTGNIVGGSGAILAGGPGAIFWMWVIAFFGMATIYAEATLAIQTRQKSDDGSYKGGPVYYITTAFKGGFGKFLAGFFAVAIILALGFMGCMVQSNSIGSTFETAFGVPSWIVGIVLVVICGFIFVGGVQRLASVTEKLVPIMAVIFLVGGLGVLAARIQYIPATFAMIFQYAFQPQAIIGGAFGKIVSSLVNDILMPPIGALIG
;
A
#
# COMPACT_ATOMS: atom_id res chain seq x y z
N MET A 1 2.37 -6.52 -20.39
CA MET A 1 3.33 -6.17 -19.32
C MET A 1 4.24 -7.36 -19.05
N SER A 2 5.54 -7.12 -18.78
CA SER A 2 6.45 -8.17 -18.33
C SER A 2 6.15 -8.55 -16.86
N SER A 3 6.60 -9.74 -16.42
CA SER A 3 6.46 -10.15 -15.01
C SER A 3 7.15 -9.19 -14.05
N PHE A 4 8.25 -8.59 -14.46
CA PHE A 4 8.96 -7.57 -13.66
C PHE A 4 8.17 -6.27 -13.56
N GLN A 5 7.55 -5.82 -14.66
CA GLN A 5 6.66 -4.64 -14.65
C GLN A 5 5.45 -4.86 -13.73
N ALA A 6 4.83 -6.04 -13.78
CA ALA A 6 3.72 -6.39 -12.93
C ALA A 6 4.13 -6.38 -11.43
N LEU A 7 5.28 -6.97 -11.11
CA LEU A 7 5.84 -6.96 -9.76
C LEU A 7 6.15 -5.53 -9.28
N ALA A 8 6.83 -4.73 -10.09
CA ALA A 8 7.19 -3.36 -9.76
C ALA A 8 5.93 -2.50 -9.54
N THR A 9 4.90 -2.67 -10.38
CA THR A 9 3.63 -1.96 -10.23
C THR A 9 2.91 -2.38 -8.94
N ALA A 10 2.89 -3.68 -8.60
CA ALA A 10 2.32 -4.17 -7.36
C ALA A 10 3.05 -3.62 -6.13
N ILE A 11 4.38 -3.60 -6.14
CA ILE A 11 5.19 -3.00 -5.06
C ILE A 11 4.91 -1.50 -4.94
N ALA A 12 4.86 -0.76 -6.06
CA ALA A 12 4.53 0.66 -6.06
C ALA A 12 3.16 0.95 -5.44
N ALA A 13 2.19 0.07 -5.67
CA ALA A 13 0.87 0.19 -5.11
C ALA A 13 0.81 -0.10 -3.60
N GLN A 14 1.65 -1.00 -3.10
CA GLN A 14 1.63 -1.47 -1.71
C GLN A 14 2.61 -0.74 -0.78
N VAL A 15 3.75 -0.29 -1.30
CA VAL A 15 4.78 0.37 -0.51
C VAL A 15 4.65 1.89 -0.65
N GLY A 16 4.09 2.51 0.37
CA GLY A 16 3.88 3.95 0.41
C GLY A 16 4.27 4.56 1.77
N THR A 17 4.15 5.86 1.86
CA THR A 17 4.39 6.62 3.11
C THR A 17 3.51 6.16 4.26
N GLY A 18 2.31 5.62 3.97
CA GLY A 18 1.39 5.06 4.96
C GLY A 18 2.02 3.92 5.77
N ASN A 19 2.91 3.12 5.18
CA ASN A 19 3.60 2.04 5.90
C ASN A 19 4.56 2.57 6.97
N ILE A 20 5.25 3.67 6.69
CA ILE A 20 6.18 4.32 7.62
C ILE A 20 5.39 5.04 8.72
N VAL A 21 4.41 5.83 8.34
CA VAL A 21 3.56 6.60 9.27
C VAL A 21 2.72 5.65 10.13
N GLY A 22 2.15 4.59 9.54
CA GLY A 22 1.38 3.59 10.27
C GLY A 22 2.22 2.82 11.29
N GLY A 23 3.44 2.43 10.92
CA GLY A 23 4.38 1.78 11.83
C GLY A 23 4.80 2.70 12.98
N SER A 24 5.12 3.96 12.68
CA SER A 24 5.45 4.97 13.70
C SER A 24 4.28 5.26 14.62
N GLY A 25 3.08 5.39 14.07
CA GLY A 25 1.85 5.58 14.84
C GLY A 25 1.51 4.40 15.74
N ALA A 26 1.74 3.16 15.28
CA ALA A 26 1.57 1.97 16.09
C ALA A 26 2.52 1.93 17.30
N ILE A 27 3.77 2.36 17.11
CA ILE A 27 4.74 2.46 18.20
C ILE A 27 4.34 3.55 19.18
N LEU A 28 3.89 4.72 18.69
CA LEU A 28 3.46 5.82 19.55
C LEU A 28 2.22 5.45 20.38
N ALA A 29 1.27 4.72 19.82
CA ALA A 29 0.04 4.32 20.48
C ALA A 29 0.20 3.08 21.37
N GLY A 30 0.96 2.09 20.93
CA GLY A 30 1.07 0.78 21.56
C GLY A 30 2.44 0.46 22.16
N GLY A 31 3.40 1.37 22.05
CA GLY A 31 4.77 1.13 22.49
C GLY A 31 5.54 0.14 21.58
N PRO A 32 6.77 -0.23 21.99
CA PRO A 32 7.64 -1.10 21.16
C PRO A 32 7.04 -2.49 20.91
N GLY A 33 6.20 -3.01 21.82
CA GLY A 33 5.52 -4.30 21.66
C GLY A 33 4.52 -4.34 20.50
N ALA A 34 4.03 -3.20 20.03
CA ALA A 34 3.13 -3.13 18.86
C ALA A 34 3.76 -3.73 17.60
N ILE A 35 5.10 -3.65 17.46
CA ILE A 35 5.82 -4.22 16.32
C ILE A 35 5.65 -5.73 16.24
N PHE A 36 5.67 -6.42 17.38
CA PHE A 36 5.43 -7.87 17.43
C PHE A 36 4.08 -8.23 16.81
N TRP A 37 3.03 -7.52 17.18
CA TRP A 37 1.68 -7.77 16.64
C TRP A 37 1.56 -7.37 15.17
N MET A 38 2.27 -6.34 14.73
CA MET A 38 2.37 -6.01 13.30
C MET A 38 2.99 -7.16 12.50
N TRP A 39 4.02 -7.84 13.02
CA TRP A 39 4.60 -9.01 12.36
C TRP A 39 3.62 -10.19 12.31
N VAL A 40 2.95 -10.47 13.44
CA VAL A 40 1.93 -11.55 13.52
C VAL A 40 0.82 -11.32 12.49
N ILE A 41 0.25 -10.11 12.45
CA ILE A 41 -0.82 -9.78 11.52
C ILE A 41 -0.32 -9.78 10.07
N ALA A 42 0.91 -9.31 9.81
CA ALA A 42 1.49 -9.37 8.48
C ALA A 42 1.65 -10.81 7.97
N PHE A 43 2.02 -11.74 8.85
CA PHE A 43 2.11 -13.16 8.51
C PHE A 43 0.74 -13.73 8.07
N PHE A 44 -0.33 -13.47 8.82
CA PHE A 44 -1.67 -13.88 8.42
C PHE A 44 -2.19 -13.13 7.18
N GLY A 45 -1.78 -11.86 7.01
CA GLY A 45 -2.12 -11.04 5.85
C GLY A 45 -1.63 -11.64 4.52
N MET A 46 -0.51 -12.36 4.54
CA MET A 46 0.01 -13.03 3.33
C MET A 46 -0.99 -14.04 2.76
N ALA A 47 -1.67 -14.80 3.62
CA ALA A 47 -2.69 -15.75 3.19
C ALA A 47 -3.90 -15.05 2.54
N THR A 48 -4.31 -13.91 3.09
CA THR A 48 -5.42 -13.11 2.56
C THR A 48 -5.10 -12.59 1.15
N ILE A 49 -3.92 -12.00 0.96
CA ILE A 49 -3.49 -11.47 -0.34
C ILE A 49 -3.35 -12.59 -1.38
N TYR A 50 -2.81 -13.75 -0.96
CA TYR A 50 -2.70 -14.89 -1.86
C TYR A 50 -4.08 -15.39 -2.33
N ALA A 51 -5.03 -15.51 -1.41
CA ALA A 51 -6.41 -15.91 -1.73
C ALA A 51 -7.07 -14.88 -2.69
N GLU A 52 -6.90 -13.61 -2.42
CA GLU A 52 -7.46 -12.53 -3.24
C GLU A 52 -6.87 -12.52 -4.66
N ALA A 53 -5.55 -12.60 -4.78
CA ALA A 53 -4.88 -12.66 -6.07
C ALA A 53 -5.34 -13.88 -6.89
N THR A 54 -5.50 -15.03 -6.23
CA THR A 54 -6.00 -16.27 -6.85
C THR A 54 -7.43 -16.08 -7.36
N LEU A 55 -8.32 -15.51 -6.54
CA LEU A 55 -9.70 -15.23 -6.94
C LEU A 55 -9.76 -14.23 -8.10
N ALA A 56 -8.94 -13.18 -8.06
CA ALA A 56 -8.90 -12.19 -9.12
C ALA A 56 -8.46 -12.80 -10.46
N ILE A 57 -7.50 -13.74 -10.46
CA ILE A 57 -7.06 -14.44 -11.66
C ILE A 57 -8.13 -15.40 -12.16
N GLN A 58 -8.77 -16.16 -11.27
CA GLN A 58 -9.78 -17.14 -11.64
C GLN A 58 -11.06 -16.52 -12.19
N THR A 59 -11.44 -15.35 -11.73
CA THR A 59 -12.68 -14.67 -12.12
C THR A 59 -12.49 -13.57 -13.16
N ARG A 60 -11.25 -13.39 -13.67
CA ARG A 60 -10.98 -12.40 -14.70
C ARG A 60 -11.75 -12.72 -15.99
N GLN A 61 -12.23 -11.68 -16.64
CA GLN A 61 -12.94 -11.76 -17.91
C GLN A 61 -12.09 -11.15 -19.01
N LYS A 62 -12.13 -11.77 -20.20
CA LYS A 62 -11.48 -11.21 -21.39
C LYS A 62 -12.44 -10.21 -22.02
N SER A 63 -11.98 -9.00 -22.25
CA SER A 63 -12.73 -7.94 -22.95
C SER A 63 -12.60 -8.09 -24.44
N ASP A 64 -13.49 -7.45 -25.22
CA ASP A 64 -13.52 -7.51 -26.68
C ASP A 64 -12.25 -6.93 -27.33
N ASP A 65 -11.57 -6.02 -26.65
CA ASP A 65 -10.29 -5.43 -27.02
C ASP A 65 -9.06 -6.33 -26.75
N GLY A 66 -9.29 -7.56 -26.27
CA GLY A 66 -8.25 -8.53 -25.92
C GLY A 66 -7.61 -8.31 -24.55
N SER A 67 -7.99 -7.26 -23.82
CA SER A 67 -7.53 -7.02 -22.46
C SER A 67 -8.25 -7.91 -21.44
N TYR A 68 -7.62 -8.12 -20.28
CA TYR A 68 -8.24 -8.84 -19.17
C TYR A 68 -8.71 -7.86 -18.11
N LYS A 69 -9.94 -8.04 -17.65
CA LYS A 69 -10.53 -7.30 -16.53
C LYS A 69 -10.84 -8.27 -15.39
N GLY A 70 -10.42 -7.94 -14.19
CA GLY A 70 -10.59 -8.78 -12.99
C GLY A 70 -10.66 -7.96 -11.72
N GLY A 71 -10.65 -8.64 -10.59
CA GLY A 71 -10.62 -8.03 -9.27
C GLY A 71 -11.92 -8.16 -8.50
N PRO A 72 -12.08 -7.44 -7.38
CA PRO A 72 -13.16 -7.63 -6.42
C PRO A 72 -14.57 -7.56 -7.02
N VAL A 73 -14.81 -6.62 -7.92
CA VAL A 73 -16.12 -6.50 -8.60
C VAL A 73 -16.52 -7.79 -9.30
N TYR A 74 -15.55 -8.47 -9.94
CA TYR A 74 -15.80 -9.70 -10.69
C TYR A 74 -15.99 -10.90 -9.80
N TYR A 75 -15.14 -11.10 -8.79
CA TYR A 75 -15.36 -12.24 -7.89
C TYR A 75 -16.56 -12.05 -6.97
N ILE A 76 -16.94 -10.83 -6.59
CA ILE A 76 -18.18 -10.55 -5.85
C ILE A 76 -19.40 -10.94 -6.69
N THR A 77 -19.46 -10.54 -7.95
CA THR A 77 -20.57 -10.87 -8.83
C THR A 77 -20.59 -12.35 -9.23
N THR A 78 -19.47 -13.04 -9.17
CA THR A 78 -19.37 -14.48 -9.39
C THR A 78 -19.85 -15.27 -8.18
N ALA A 79 -19.48 -14.83 -6.97
CA ALA A 79 -19.85 -15.47 -5.71
C ALA A 79 -21.33 -15.21 -5.34
N PHE A 80 -21.78 -13.99 -5.49
CA PHE A 80 -23.15 -13.55 -5.16
C PHE A 80 -23.93 -13.26 -6.45
N LYS A 81 -24.73 -14.23 -6.86
CA LYS A 81 -25.57 -14.10 -8.07
C LYS A 81 -26.78 -13.22 -7.81
N GLY A 82 -27.26 -12.51 -8.85
CA GLY A 82 -28.47 -11.71 -8.81
C GLY A 82 -28.28 -10.25 -8.38
N GLY A 83 -29.36 -9.61 -7.93
CA GLY A 83 -29.36 -8.17 -7.59
C GLY A 83 -28.44 -7.80 -6.42
N PHE A 84 -28.35 -8.68 -5.42
CA PHE A 84 -27.49 -8.45 -4.26
C PHE A 84 -25.99 -8.41 -4.64
N GLY A 85 -25.52 -9.33 -5.49
CA GLY A 85 -24.15 -9.32 -5.94
C GLY A 85 -23.81 -8.07 -6.75
N LYS A 86 -24.72 -7.60 -7.61
CA LYS A 86 -24.54 -6.34 -8.36
C LYS A 86 -24.49 -5.13 -7.43
N PHE A 87 -25.37 -5.06 -6.44
CA PHE A 87 -25.39 -3.99 -5.44
C PHE A 87 -24.04 -3.97 -4.66
N LEU A 88 -23.61 -5.12 -4.15
CA LEU A 88 -22.38 -5.22 -3.38
C LEU A 88 -21.14 -4.85 -4.20
N ALA A 89 -21.07 -5.29 -5.45
CA ALA A 89 -20.00 -4.93 -6.38
C ALA A 89 -20.00 -3.44 -6.72
N GLY A 90 -21.17 -2.84 -6.93
CA GLY A 90 -21.32 -1.39 -7.15
C GLY A 90 -20.94 -0.57 -5.93
N PHE A 91 -21.39 -0.98 -4.75
CA PHE A 91 -20.99 -0.35 -3.48
C PHE A 91 -19.47 -0.40 -3.30
N PHE A 92 -18.87 -1.57 -3.51
CA PHE A 92 -17.42 -1.72 -3.44
C PHE A 92 -16.69 -0.81 -4.43
N ALA A 93 -17.16 -0.74 -5.69
CA ALA A 93 -16.54 0.13 -6.70
C ALA A 93 -16.57 1.61 -6.30
N VAL A 94 -17.70 2.10 -5.77
CA VAL A 94 -17.81 3.47 -5.28
C VAL A 94 -16.91 3.70 -4.06
N ALA A 95 -16.93 2.77 -3.09
CA ALA A 95 -16.13 2.87 -1.88
C ALA A 95 -14.63 2.93 -2.21
N ILE A 96 -14.16 2.12 -3.17
CA ILE A 96 -12.74 2.10 -3.54
C ILE A 96 -12.32 3.37 -4.29
N ILE A 97 -13.18 3.92 -5.14
CA ILE A 97 -12.92 5.20 -5.81
C ILE A 97 -12.76 6.32 -4.77
N LEU A 98 -13.65 6.37 -3.79
CA LEU A 98 -13.57 7.37 -2.72
C LEU A 98 -12.32 7.16 -1.85
N ALA A 99 -12.04 5.94 -1.48
CA ALA A 99 -10.92 5.62 -0.61
C ALA A 99 -9.56 5.86 -1.29
N LEU A 100 -9.36 5.40 -2.52
CA LEU A 100 -8.09 5.54 -3.22
C LEU A 100 -7.99 6.84 -3.99
N GLY A 101 -9.05 7.20 -4.72
CA GLY A 101 -9.05 8.41 -5.56
C GLY A 101 -8.96 9.70 -4.74
N PHE A 102 -9.52 9.70 -3.52
CA PHE A 102 -9.46 10.86 -2.64
C PHE A 102 -8.51 10.65 -1.46
N MET A 103 -8.87 9.78 -0.52
CA MET A 103 -8.14 9.66 0.75
C MET A 103 -6.70 9.16 0.55
N GLY A 104 -6.49 8.12 -0.25
CA GLY A 104 -5.16 7.57 -0.51
C GLY A 104 -4.25 8.57 -1.21
N CYS A 105 -4.74 9.24 -2.26
CA CYS A 105 -3.98 10.25 -2.98
C CYS A 105 -3.66 11.47 -2.09
N MET A 106 -4.61 11.90 -1.24
CA MET A 106 -4.39 13.03 -0.31
C MET A 106 -3.29 12.73 0.71
N VAL A 107 -3.28 11.53 1.31
CA VAL A 107 -2.25 11.14 2.27
C VAL A 107 -0.87 11.12 1.63
N GLN A 108 -0.75 10.54 0.43
CA GLN A 108 0.52 10.45 -0.28
C GLN A 108 1.04 11.84 -0.69
N SER A 109 0.20 12.66 -1.31
CA SER A 109 0.59 14.00 -1.76
C SER A 109 0.92 14.93 -0.59
N ASN A 110 0.17 14.85 0.51
CA ASN A 110 0.46 15.59 1.73
C ASN A 110 1.81 15.19 2.33
N SER A 111 2.11 13.89 2.39
CA SER A 111 3.39 13.41 2.91
C SER A 111 4.57 13.87 2.05
N ILE A 112 4.42 13.87 0.74
CA ILE A 112 5.45 14.40 -0.18
C ILE A 112 5.61 15.90 0.06
N GLY A 113 4.51 16.66 0.07
CA GLY A 113 4.53 18.10 0.29
C GLY A 113 5.21 18.49 1.59
N SER A 114 4.80 17.89 2.71
CA SER A 114 5.37 18.16 4.03
C SER A 114 6.85 17.76 4.14
N THR A 115 7.25 16.68 3.47
CA THR A 115 8.66 16.26 3.45
C THR A 115 9.53 17.30 2.71
N PHE A 116 9.08 17.79 1.56
CA PHE A 116 9.80 18.84 0.82
C PHE A 116 9.83 20.17 1.58
N GLU A 117 8.75 20.53 2.24
CA GLU A 117 8.69 21.73 3.07
C GLU A 117 9.67 21.65 4.24
N THR A 118 9.74 20.50 4.93
CA THR A 118 10.65 20.27 6.04
C THR A 118 12.12 20.20 5.59
N ALA A 119 12.39 19.55 4.45
CA ALA A 119 13.76 19.32 3.99
C ALA A 119 14.37 20.52 3.24
N PHE A 120 13.56 21.23 2.46
CA PHE A 120 14.03 22.26 1.52
C PHE A 120 13.38 23.63 1.71
N GLY A 121 12.40 23.77 2.64
CA GLY A 121 11.65 25.01 2.82
C GLY A 121 10.70 25.35 1.67
N VAL A 122 10.43 24.40 0.76
CA VAL A 122 9.53 24.61 -0.38
C VAL A 122 8.08 24.45 0.10
N PRO A 123 7.22 25.48 -0.09
CA PRO A 123 5.82 25.39 0.32
C PRO A 123 5.09 24.19 -0.30
N SER A 124 4.34 23.44 0.51
CA SER A 124 3.65 22.20 0.10
C SER A 124 2.75 22.38 -1.13
N TRP A 125 2.13 23.55 -1.32
CA TRP A 125 1.27 23.81 -2.48
C TRP A 125 2.05 23.85 -3.81
N ILE A 126 3.31 24.34 -3.82
CA ILE A 126 4.16 24.33 -5.00
C ILE A 126 4.49 22.88 -5.39
N VAL A 127 4.87 22.08 -4.40
CA VAL A 127 5.11 20.64 -4.59
C VAL A 127 3.85 19.95 -5.15
N GLY A 128 2.67 20.30 -4.62
CA GLY A 128 1.40 19.81 -5.12
C GLY A 128 1.17 20.09 -6.60
N ILE A 129 1.43 21.33 -7.05
CA ILE A 129 1.30 21.68 -8.49
C ILE A 129 2.26 20.85 -9.34
N VAL A 130 3.51 20.72 -8.92
CA VAL A 130 4.51 19.92 -9.64
C VAL A 130 4.06 18.46 -9.74
N LEU A 131 3.54 17.89 -8.65
CA LEU A 131 2.98 16.52 -8.65
C LEU A 131 1.81 16.37 -9.61
N VAL A 132 0.89 17.33 -9.64
CA VAL A 132 -0.26 17.30 -10.59
C VAL A 132 0.23 17.27 -12.04
N VAL A 133 1.22 18.10 -12.38
CA VAL A 133 1.80 18.14 -13.74
C VAL A 133 2.46 16.82 -14.10
N ILE A 134 3.32 16.28 -13.20
CA ILE A 134 4.02 15.01 -13.42
C ILE A 134 3.03 13.84 -13.55
N CYS A 135 2.09 13.73 -12.60
CA CYS A 135 1.08 12.67 -12.62
C CYS A 135 0.18 12.78 -13.83
N GLY A 136 -0.25 14.00 -14.19
CA GLY A 136 -1.05 14.25 -15.38
C GLY A 136 -0.34 13.77 -16.65
N PHE A 137 0.94 14.10 -16.79
CA PHE A 137 1.75 13.64 -17.92
C PHE A 137 1.87 12.10 -17.98
N ILE A 138 2.03 11.44 -16.84
CA ILE A 138 2.12 9.98 -16.76
C ILE A 138 0.77 9.35 -17.14
N PHE A 139 -0.33 9.82 -16.53
CA PHE A 139 -1.67 9.25 -16.72
C PHE A 139 -2.22 9.42 -18.13
N VAL A 140 -1.94 10.53 -18.81
CA VAL A 140 -2.32 10.73 -20.23
C VAL A 140 -1.71 9.64 -21.13
N GLY A 141 -0.57 9.05 -20.75
CA GLY A 141 0.03 7.94 -21.46
C GLY A 141 -0.55 6.56 -21.18
N GLY A 142 -1.57 6.48 -20.31
CA GLY A 142 -2.26 5.24 -19.96
C GLY A 142 -1.44 4.27 -19.11
N VAL A 143 -2.01 3.07 -18.91
CA VAL A 143 -1.46 2.02 -18.03
C VAL A 143 -0.05 1.58 -18.45
N GLN A 144 0.25 1.54 -19.74
CA GLN A 144 1.56 1.12 -20.21
C GLN A 144 2.66 2.12 -19.82
N ARG A 145 2.37 3.42 -19.90
CA ARG A 145 3.32 4.45 -19.45
C ARG A 145 3.50 4.41 -17.93
N LEU A 146 2.40 4.24 -17.18
CA LEU A 146 2.46 4.07 -15.74
C LEU A 146 3.36 2.89 -15.36
N ALA A 147 3.16 1.72 -15.97
CA ALA A 147 3.97 0.53 -15.73
C ALA A 147 5.47 0.75 -16.07
N SER A 148 5.77 1.45 -17.18
CA SER A 148 7.15 1.75 -17.55
C SER A 148 7.83 2.73 -16.59
N VAL A 149 7.10 3.69 -16.02
CA VAL A 149 7.63 4.61 -15.02
C VAL A 149 7.88 3.88 -13.69
N THR A 150 6.92 3.09 -13.23
CA THR A 150 7.05 2.33 -11.97
C THR A 150 8.18 1.31 -12.04
N GLU A 151 8.36 0.62 -13.18
CA GLU A 151 9.46 -0.34 -13.40
C GLU A 151 10.84 0.26 -13.13
N LYS A 152 11.02 1.55 -13.43
CA LYS A 152 12.29 2.26 -13.21
C LYS A 152 12.38 2.89 -11.83
N LEU A 153 11.28 3.49 -11.37
CA LEU A 153 11.26 4.27 -10.13
C LEU A 153 11.31 3.37 -8.88
N VAL A 154 10.59 2.26 -8.89
CA VAL A 154 10.46 1.38 -7.73
C VAL A 154 11.79 0.75 -7.30
N PRO A 155 12.63 0.20 -8.19
CA PRO A 155 13.94 -0.31 -7.77
C PRO A 155 14.85 0.78 -7.16
N ILE A 156 14.83 1.98 -7.72
CA ILE A 156 15.61 3.11 -7.20
C ILE A 156 15.13 3.47 -5.77
N MET A 157 13.82 3.60 -5.59
CA MET A 157 13.20 3.85 -4.30
C MET A 157 13.57 2.76 -3.28
N ALA A 158 13.47 1.49 -3.68
CA ALA A 158 13.79 0.35 -2.82
C ALA A 158 15.27 0.36 -2.40
N VAL A 159 16.19 0.62 -3.32
CA VAL A 159 17.62 0.70 -3.03
C VAL A 159 17.93 1.83 -2.06
N ILE A 160 17.39 3.03 -2.31
CA ILE A 160 17.61 4.18 -1.40
C ILE A 160 17.08 3.88 0.00
N PHE A 161 15.88 3.30 0.10
CA PHE A 161 15.29 2.94 1.38
C PHE A 161 16.09 1.86 2.11
N LEU A 162 16.53 0.81 1.40
CA LEU A 162 17.32 -0.27 1.99
C LEU A 162 18.70 0.23 2.43
N VAL A 163 19.39 1.00 1.60
CA VAL A 163 20.70 1.56 1.96
C VAL A 163 20.59 2.50 3.15
N GLY A 164 19.59 3.38 3.16
CA GLY A 164 19.34 4.28 4.30
C GLY A 164 18.99 3.51 5.57
N GLY A 165 18.07 2.53 5.47
CA GLY A 165 17.66 1.69 6.60
C GLY A 165 18.80 0.84 7.16
N LEU A 166 19.54 0.18 6.30
CA LEU A 166 20.71 -0.62 6.70
C LEU A 166 21.81 0.27 7.30
N GLY A 167 22.01 1.48 6.75
CA GLY A 167 22.93 2.45 7.29
C GLY A 167 22.58 2.85 8.74
N VAL A 168 21.32 3.13 9.02
CA VAL A 168 20.84 3.42 10.38
C VAL A 168 21.01 2.22 11.30
N LEU A 169 20.68 1.01 10.84
CA LEU A 169 20.88 -0.22 11.61
C LEU A 169 22.36 -0.48 11.93
N ALA A 170 23.24 -0.29 10.94
CA ALA A 170 24.68 -0.44 11.13
C ALA A 170 25.25 0.61 12.13
N ALA A 171 24.81 1.86 12.02
CA ALA A 171 25.22 2.92 12.94
C ALA A 171 24.74 2.70 14.39
N ARG A 172 23.65 1.93 14.55
CA ARG A 172 23.01 1.69 15.84
C ARG A 172 22.99 0.18 16.23
N ILE A 173 23.89 -0.60 15.68
CA ILE A 173 23.92 -2.06 15.84
C ILE A 173 23.93 -2.51 17.32
N GLN A 174 24.57 -1.75 18.18
CA GLN A 174 24.63 -2.01 19.61
C GLN A 174 23.27 -1.97 20.33
N TYR A 175 22.28 -1.25 19.77
CA TYR A 175 20.94 -1.15 20.34
C TYR A 175 19.99 -2.22 19.83
N ILE A 176 20.35 -2.97 18.80
CA ILE A 176 19.47 -3.98 18.17
C ILE A 176 19.04 -5.04 19.18
N PRO A 177 19.94 -5.69 19.98
CA PRO A 177 19.52 -6.69 20.95
C PRO A 177 18.56 -6.14 22.00
N ALA A 178 18.84 -4.94 22.51
CA ALA A 178 17.98 -4.27 23.49
C ALA A 178 16.60 -3.93 22.89
N THR A 179 16.56 -3.49 21.64
CA THR A 179 15.30 -3.19 20.93
C THR A 179 14.46 -4.45 20.75
N PHE A 180 15.06 -5.57 20.33
CA PHE A 180 14.35 -6.85 20.24
C PHE A 180 13.84 -7.30 21.61
N ALA A 181 14.65 -7.21 22.65
CA ALA A 181 14.21 -7.52 24.02
C ALA A 181 13.00 -6.70 24.44
N MET A 182 13.00 -5.38 24.17
CA MET A 182 11.85 -4.51 24.44
C MET A 182 10.61 -4.92 23.64
N ILE A 183 10.74 -5.25 22.36
CA ILE A 183 9.62 -5.70 21.53
C ILE A 183 8.92 -6.91 22.17
N PHE A 184 9.68 -7.93 22.54
CA PHE A 184 9.12 -9.14 23.14
C PHE A 184 8.62 -8.92 24.57
N GLN A 185 9.31 -8.14 25.37
CA GLN A 185 8.93 -7.83 26.76
C GLN A 185 7.59 -7.11 26.83
N TYR A 186 7.35 -6.15 25.91
CA TYR A 186 6.13 -5.34 25.91
C TYR A 186 5.04 -5.88 24.97
N ALA A 187 5.29 -6.98 24.24
CA ALA A 187 4.37 -7.54 23.26
C ALA A 187 2.98 -7.88 23.83
N PHE A 188 2.94 -8.40 25.05
CA PHE A 188 1.70 -8.89 25.67
C PHE A 188 0.98 -7.86 26.52
N GLN A 189 1.40 -6.61 26.50
CA GLN A 189 0.62 -5.53 27.10
C GLN A 189 -0.62 -5.21 26.27
N PRO A 190 -1.79 -4.94 26.89
CA PRO A 190 -3.03 -4.63 26.16
C PRO A 190 -2.88 -3.49 25.16
N GLN A 191 -2.13 -2.46 25.53
CA GLN A 191 -1.85 -1.31 24.66
C GLN A 191 -1.05 -1.70 23.41
N ALA A 192 -0.10 -2.64 23.52
CA ALA A 192 0.70 -3.14 22.41
C ALA A 192 -0.15 -3.94 21.42
N ILE A 193 -1.07 -4.76 21.93
CA ILE A 193 -2.01 -5.55 21.10
C ILE A 193 -2.91 -4.60 20.31
N ILE A 194 -3.52 -3.64 20.98
CA ILE A 194 -4.42 -2.66 20.34
C ILE A 194 -3.64 -1.77 19.36
N GLY A 195 -2.49 -1.23 19.77
CA GLY A 195 -1.67 -0.36 18.93
C GLY A 195 -1.12 -1.07 17.69
N GLY A 196 -0.65 -2.31 17.85
CA GLY A 196 -0.17 -3.13 16.72
C GLY A 196 -1.29 -3.53 15.76
N ALA A 197 -2.44 -3.93 16.29
CA ALA A 197 -3.62 -4.26 15.51
C ALA A 197 -4.17 -3.02 14.78
N PHE A 198 -4.30 -1.88 15.48
CA PHE A 198 -4.80 -0.65 14.90
C PHE A 198 -3.86 -0.08 13.84
N GLY A 199 -2.55 -0.02 14.11
CA GLY A 199 -1.56 0.44 13.15
C GLY A 199 -1.55 -0.43 11.89
N LYS A 200 -1.70 -1.76 12.03
CA LYS A 200 -1.82 -2.66 10.88
C LYS A 200 -3.17 -2.54 10.19
N ILE A 201 -4.27 -2.37 10.92
CA ILE A 201 -5.59 -2.14 10.30
C ILE A 201 -5.58 -0.88 9.44
N VAL A 202 -5.00 0.21 9.92
CA VAL A 202 -4.88 1.45 9.13
C VAL A 202 -3.98 1.22 7.91
N SER A 203 -2.82 0.59 8.09
CA SER A 203 -1.93 0.22 6.97
C SER A 203 -2.59 -0.77 6.02
N SER A 204 -3.28 -1.78 6.54
CA SER A 204 -3.95 -2.82 5.75
C SER A 204 -5.19 -2.29 5.06
N LEU A 205 -5.98 -1.43 5.71
CA LEU A 205 -7.10 -0.75 5.06
C LEU A 205 -6.62 0.03 3.82
N VAL A 206 -5.50 0.69 3.92
CA VAL A 206 -4.91 1.44 2.80
C VAL A 206 -4.30 0.50 1.76
N ASN A 207 -3.57 -0.53 2.18
CA ASN A 207 -2.76 -1.35 1.27
C ASN A 207 -3.44 -2.65 0.83
N ASP A 208 -4.21 -3.30 1.69
CA ASP A 208 -4.73 -4.66 1.43
C ASP A 208 -6.19 -4.65 0.95
N ILE A 209 -6.99 -3.70 1.40
CA ILE A 209 -8.39 -3.56 0.95
C ILE A 209 -8.49 -2.63 -0.26
N LEU A 210 -7.63 -1.62 -0.32
CA LEU A 210 -7.73 -0.57 -1.31
C LEU A 210 -6.79 -0.77 -2.51
N MET A 211 -5.68 -1.50 -2.37
CA MET A 211 -4.68 -1.67 -3.43
C MET A 211 -4.83 -2.90 -4.33
N PRO A 212 -5.31 -4.07 -3.88
CA PRO A 212 -5.47 -5.23 -4.77
C PRO A 212 -6.35 -4.99 -6.01
N PRO A 213 -7.44 -4.20 -5.92
CA PRO A 213 -8.24 -3.87 -7.10
C PRO A 213 -7.49 -3.10 -8.18
N ILE A 214 -6.51 -2.29 -7.81
CA ILE A 214 -5.71 -1.55 -8.81
C ILE A 214 -4.78 -2.50 -9.56
N GLY A 215 -4.15 -3.45 -8.86
CA GLY A 215 -3.36 -4.49 -9.51
C GLY A 215 -4.16 -5.35 -10.48
N ALA A 216 -5.43 -5.60 -10.16
CA ALA A 216 -6.33 -6.37 -11.03
C ALA A 216 -6.94 -5.54 -12.17
N LEU A 217 -6.98 -4.21 -12.06
CA LEU A 217 -7.37 -3.29 -13.14
C LEU A 217 -6.23 -3.04 -14.13
N ILE A 218 -4.98 -3.26 -13.71
CA ILE A 218 -3.77 -3.00 -14.49
C ILE A 218 -3.23 -4.30 -15.14
N GLY A 219 -3.61 -5.47 -14.63
CA GLY A 219 -3.27 -6.79 -15.19
C GLY A 219 -4.24 -7.23 -16.21
#